data_ec2957922e162ddf5bb87c72b5103a53
#
_entry.id   ec2957922e162ddf5bb87c72b5103a53
#
_cell.length_a   1.000
_cell.length_b   1.000
_cell.length_c   1.000
_cell.angle_alpha   90.00
_cell.angle_beta   90.00
_cell.angle_gamma   90.00
#
_symmetry.space_group_name_H-M   'P 1'
#
loop_
_entity.id
_entity.type
_entity.pdbx_description
1 polymer ?
#
loop_
_entity_poly.entity_id
_entity_poly.type
_entity_poly.pdbx_seq_one_letter_code
_entity_poly.pdbx_strand_id
1 'polypeptide(L)'
;MDARKHLIIIKGKDQTDSVASFQFHDGKCEVVYTSAPNKSYSFQRSNVEILPLQKKIDPAQVIVTVNGQTISGIDEILDFGGYYRIVRNGKRDLSFRRSEVQFQQNCLADGKNLEAFQYFKETAAAISLEVEGINILSMQYDKIKQVSEDTVLASYLAPQKEVKAPQMPEAVIYPFGLNQSQKLAVERALSSKISIIQGPPGTGKTQTILNIIANVVRSGKTVAVVSNNNSATHNVAEKLEKKNVDFLTAFLGSLANKQKFLEAQTGVYPDMSDWE
;
A
#
# COMPACT_ATOMS: atom_id res chain seq x y z
N MET A 1 -13.97 -31.46 -13.91
CA MET A 1 -13.87 -31.42 -12.45
C MET A 1 -14.16 -29.98 -11.97
N ASP A 2 -14.78 -29.79 -10.82
CA ASP A 2 -15.11 -28.43 -10.35
C ASP A 2 -13.93 -27.85 -9.55
N ALA A 3 -13.19 -26.96 -10.19
CA ALA A 3 -12.03 -26.28 -9.61
C ALA A 3 -12.36 -25.36 -8.41
N ARG A 4 -13.65 -25.13 -8.16
CA ARG A 4 -14.13 -24.39 -6.98
C ARG A 4 -14.40 -25.29 -5.78
N LYS A 5 -14.46 -26.61 -5.98
CA LYS A 5 -14.70 -27.59 -4.91
C LYS A 5 -13.44 -28.33 -4.48
N HIS A 6 -12.50 -28.51 -5.38
CA HIS A 6 -11.26 -29.25 -5.12
C HIS A 6 -10.06 -28.55 -5.75
N LEU A 7 -8.96 -28.52 -5.03
CA LEU A 7 -7.65 -28.07 -5.52
C LEU A 7 -6.75 -29.30 -5.71
N ILE A 8 -6.12 -29.43 -6.86
CA ILE A 8 -5.24 -30.54 -7.20
C ILE A 8 -3.82 -30.03 -7.35
N ILE A 9 -2.96 -30.39 -6.39
CA ILE A 9 -1.55 -30.05 -6.37
C ILE A 9 -0.75 -31.29 -6.78
N ILE A 10 0.04 -31.18 -7.87
CA ILE A 10 0.92 -32.25 -8.32
C ILE A 10 2.35 -31.71 -8.29
N LYS A 11 3.23 -32.37 -7.51
CA LYS A 11 4.62 -31.93 -7.29
C LYS A 11 4.73 -30.46 -6.89
N GLY A 12 3.83 -30.01 -6.00
CA GLY A 12 3.80 -28.66 -5.47
C GLY A 12 3.24 -27.59 -6.43
N LYS A 13 2.72 -27.99 -7.61
CA LYS A 13 2.11 -27.07 -8.59
C LYS A 13 0.61 -27.30 -8.70
N ASP A 14 -0.17 -26.21 -8.77
CA ASP A 14 -1.60 -26.29 -9.08
C ASP A 14 -1.79 -26.78 -10.52
N GLN A 15 -2.49 -27.91 -10.65
CA GLN A 15 -2.85 -28.55 -11.91
C GLN A 15 -4.37 -28.69 -12.06
N THR A 16 -5.14 -28.05 -11.19
CA THR A 16 -6.59 -28.22 -11.07
C THR A 16 -7.31 -28.04 -12.41
N ASP A 17 -6.99 -26.96 -13.13
CA ASP A 17 -7.64 -26.64 -14.42
C ASP A 17 -7.18 -27.54 -15.57
N SER A 18 -6.05 -28.23 -15.39
CA SER A 18 -5.47 -29.09 -16.40
C SER A 18 -5.87 -30.56 -16.26
N VAL A 19 -6.36 -30.98 -15.08
CA VAL A 19 -6.72 -32.36 -14.79
C VAL A 19 -8.14 -32.65 -15.22
N ALA A 20 -8.33 -33.62 -16.12
CA ALA A 20 -9.64 -34.12 -16.53
C ALA A 20 -10.20 -35.15 -15.53
N SER A 21 -9.36 -36.12 -15.14
CA SER A 21 -9.71 -37.14 -14.15
C SER A 21 -8.50 -37.67 -13.43
N PHE A 22 -8.69 -38.30 -12.28
CA PHE A 22 -7.65 -39.00 -11.54
C PHE A 22 -8.21 -40.24 -10.85
N GLN A 23 -7.37 -41.24 -10.63
CA GLN A 23 -7.71 -42.44 -9.86
C GLN A 23 -6.51 -42.83 -8.99
N PHE A 24 -6.82 -43.37 -7.80
CA PHE A 24 -5.79 -43.92 -6.90
C PHE A 24 -5.78 -45.44 -6.99
N HIS A 25 -4.61 -46.01 -7.22
CA HIS A 25 -4.41 -47.45 -7.24
C HIS A 25 -2.97 -47.78 -6.77
N ASP A 26 -2.80 -48.74 -5.88
CA ASP A 26 -1.52 -49.30 -5.41
C ASP A 26 -0.46 -48.27 -5.06
N GLY A 27 -0.83 -47.25 -4.25
CA GLY A 27 0.10 -46.20 -3.79
C GLY A 27 0.50 -45.18 -4.85
N LYS A 28 -0.14 -45.23 -6.03
CA LYS A 28 0.03 -44.26 -7.12
C LYS A 28 -1.27 -43.53 -7.40
N CYS A 29 -1.14 -42.39 -8.03
CA CYS A 29 -2.23 -41.60 -8.58
C CYS A 29 -2.08 -41.54 -10.10
N GLU A 30 -3.04 -42.08 -10.83
CA GLU A 30 -3.11 -41.93 -12.27
C GLU A 30 -3.92 -40.68 -12.61
N VAL A 31 -3.36 -39.79 -13.40
CA VAL A 31 -3.92 -38.51 -13.79
C VAL A 31 -4.05 -38.46 -15.31
N VAL A 32 -5.23 -38.08 -15.77
CA VAL A 32 -5.51 -37.76 -17.18
C VAL A 32 -5.64 -36.26 -17.31
N TYR A 33 -4.90 -35.65 -18.20
CA TYR A 33 -4.95 -34.22 -18.47
C TYR A 33 -5.95 -33.90 -19.59
N THR A 34 -6.58 -32.74 -19.52
CA THR A 34 -7.50 -32.25 -20.57
C THR A 34 -6.84 -32.12 -21.93
N SER A 35 -5.56 -31.75 -21.94
CA SER A 35 -4.73 -31.65 -23.17
C SER A 35 -4.32 -33.01 -23.79
N ALA A 36 -4.45 -34.12 -23.07
CA ALA A 36 -4.05 -35.44 -23.48
C ALA A 36 -5.03 -36.50 -22.96
N PRO A 37 -6.29 -36.51 -23.42
CA PRO A 37 -7.36 -37.33 -22.82
C PRO A 37 -7.15 -38.85 -23.00
N ASN A 38 -6.30 -39.25 -23.94
CA ASN A 38 -5.99 -40.66 -24.23
C ASN A 38 -4.71 -41.14 -23.54
N LYS A 39 -4.10 -40.31 -22.66
CA LYS A 39 -2.87 -40.68 -21.94
C LYS A 39 -3.10 -40.53 -20.43
N SER A 40 -2.73 -41.62 -19.70
CA SER A 40 -2.65 -41.59 -18.23
C SER A 40 -1.20 -41.36 -17.78
N TYR A 41 -1.02 -40.53 -16.77
CA TYR A 41 0.28 -40.24 -16.17
C TYR A 41 0.27 -40.70 -14.71
N SER A 42 1.22 -41.55 -14.36
CA SER A 42 1.31 -42.12 -13.01
C SER A 42 2.24 -41.29 -12.11
N PHE A 43 1.76 -40.87 -10.96
CA PHE A 43 2.49 -40.17 -9.94
C PHE A 43 2.50 -40.98 -8.63
N GLN A 44 3.55 -40.85 -7.83
CA GLN A 44 3.53 -41.36 -6.45
C GLN A 44 2.44 -40.62 -5.65
N ARG A 45 1.73 -41.34 -4.80
CA ARG A 45 0.64 -40.76 -3.98
C ARG A 45 1.11 -39.55 -3.17
N SER A 46 2.35 -39.58 -2.66
CA SER A 46 2.99 -38.49 -1.92
C SER A 46 3.19 -37.20 -2.71
N ASN A 47 3.16 -37.26 -4.03
CA ASN A 47 3.34 -36.12 -4.93
C ASN A 47 2.01 -35.50 -5.41
N VAL A 48 0.87 -36.03 -4.95
CA VAL A 48 -0.46 -35.57 -5.36
C VAL A 48 -1.28 -35.26 -4.13
N GLU A 49 -1.67 -34.01 -4.01
CA GLU A 49 -2.59 -33.53 -2.98
C GLU A 49 -3.91 -33.15 -3.62
N ILE A 50 -5.01 -33.67 -3.12
CA ILE A 50 -6.37 -33.30 -3.51
C ILE A 50 -7.04 -32.72 -2.28
N LEU A 51 -7.23 -31.42 -2.31
CA LEU A 51 -7.68 -30.66 -1.16
C LEU A 51 -9.12 -30.22 -1.40
N PRO A 52 -10.08 -30.59 -0.53
CA PRO A 52 -11.45 -30.10 -0.62
C PRO A 52 -11.52 -28.64 -0.16
N LEU A 53 -12.46 -27.90 -0.74
CA LEU A 53 -12.78 -26.55 -0.27
C LEU A 53 -13.23 -26.60 1.19
N GLN A 54 -12.56 -25.83 2.05
CA GLN A 54 -12.93 -25.68 3.45
C GLN A 54 -13.87 -24.50 3.69
N LYS A 55 -13.55 -23.34 3.10
CA LYS A 55 -14.38 -22.15 3.18
C LYS A 55 -14.11 -21.17 2.04
N LYS A 56 -15.05 -20.27 1.82
CA LYS A 56 -14.87 -19.07 1.00
C LYS A 56 -14.63 -17.88 1.93
N ILE A 57 -13.69 -17.02 1.53
CA ILE A 57 -13.42 -15.75 2.21
C ILE A 57 -13.97 -14.64 1.30
N ASP A 58 -14.72 -13.73 1.88
CA ASP A 58 -15.26 -12.58 1.15
C ASP A 58 -14.13 -11.60 0.78
N PRO A 59 -13.85 -11.38 -0.51
CA PRO A 59 -12.81 -10.45 -0.94
C PRO A 59 -13.05 -9.00 -0.51
N ALA A 60 -14.30 -8.61 -0.27
CA ALA A 60 -14.64 -7.27 0.20
C ALA A 60 -14.13 -7.00 1.62
N GLN A 61 -14.01 -8.04 2.44
CA GLN A 61 -13.59 -7.94 3.84
C GLN A 61 -12.08 -7.84 4.02
N VAL A 62 -11.31 -8.29 3.03
CA VAL A 62 -9.86 -8.49 3.22
C VAL A 62 -9.04 -7.92 2.07
N ILE A 63 -7.83 -7.51 2.39
CA ILE A 63 -6.77 -7.19 1.44
C ILE A 63 -5.80 -8.36 1.43
N VAL A 64 -5.53 -8.90 0.25
CA VAL A 64 -4.66 -10.06 0.07
C VAL A 64 -3.29 -9.59 -0.38
N THR A 65 -2.26 -9.98 0.35
CA THR A 65 -0.87 -9.69 0.01
C THR A 65 -0.08 -11.00 -0.09
N VAL A 66 0.70 -11.14 -1.14
CA VAL A 66 1.57 -12.29 -1.39
C VAL A 66 2.98 -11.78 -1.67
N ASN A 67 3.96 -12.23 -0.89
CA ASN A 67 5.36 -11.79 -0.99
C ASN A 67 5.51 -10.26 -1.00
N GLY A 68 4.73 -9.55 -0.17
CA GLY A 68 4.74 -8.08 -0.06
C GLY A 68 3.99 -7.34 -1.18
N GLN A 69 3.40 -8.05 -2.15
CA GLN A 69 2.61 -7.45 -3.23
C GLN A 69 1.11 -7.67 -3.02
N THR A 70 0.33 -6.61 -3.11
CA THR A 70 -1.13 -6.69 -3.01
C THR A 70 -1.73 -7.22 -4.29
N ILE A 71 -2.59 -8.22 -4.17
CA ILE A 71 -3.35 -8.79 -5.27
C ILE A 71 -4.67 -8.01 -5.43
N SER A 72 -4.91 -7.50 -6.63
CA SER A 72 -6.12 -6.75 -6.97
C SER A 72 -7.02 -7.51 -7.96
N GLY A 73 -8.30 -7.10 -8.03
CA GLY A 73 -9.28 -7.69 -8.96
C GLY A 73 -9.64 -9.12 -8.58
N ILE A 74 -9.85 -9.35 -7.30
CA ILE A 74 -10.23 -10.66 -6.74
C ILE A 74 -11.74 -10.79 -6.76
N ASP A 75 -12.26 -11.87 -7.34
CA ASP A 75 -13.68 -12.21 -7.34
C ASP A 75 -14.01 -13.22 -6.23
N GLU A 76 -13.19 -14.24 -6.05
CA GLU A 76 -13.37 -15.23 -5.00
C GLU A 76 -12.03 -15.59 -4.35
N ILE A 77 -12.06 -15.87 -3.06
CA ILE A 77 -10.93 -16.43 -2.30
C ILE A 77 -11.38 -17.76 -1.72
N LEU A 78 -10.75 -18.84 -2.19
CA LEU A 78 -11.08 -20.22 -1.82
C LEU A 78 -9.98 -20.76 -0.91
N ASP A 79 -10.35 -21.17 0.31
CA ASP A 79 -9.43 -21.77 1.30
C ASP A 79 -9.53 -23.30 1.22
N PHE A 80 -8.43 -23.94 0.87
CA PHE A 80 -8.29 -25.40 0.80
C PHE A 80 -7.42 -25.97 1.95
N GLY A 81 -7.28 -25.21 3.03
CA GLY A 81 -6.50 -25.60 4.22
C GLY A 81 -5.01 -25.27 4.07
N GLY A 82 -4.28 -26.01 3.25
CA GLY A 82 -2.84 -25.77 2.99
C GLY A 82 -2.58 -24.70 1.93
N TYR A 83 -3.58 -24.35 1.15
CA TYR A 83 -3.50 -23.43 0.02
C TYR A 83 -4.70 -22.51 -0.06
N TYR A 84 -4.48 -21.33 -0.61
CA TYR A 84 -5.53 -20.44 -1.08
C TYR A 84 -5.53 -20.39 -2.61
N ARG A 85 -6.71 -20.45 -3.21
CA ARG A 85 -6.90 -20.15 -4.63
C ARG A 85 -7.64 -18.82 -4.76
N ILE A 86 -7.04 -17.91 -5.52
CA ILE A 86 -7.54 -16.57 -5.78
C ILE A 86 -8.08 -16.54 -7.20
N VAL A 87 -9.40 -16.45 -7.33
CA VAL A 87 -10.12 -16.34 -8.59
C VAL A 87 -10.19 -14.88 -8.99
N ARG A 88 -9.84 -14.58 -10.25
CA ARG A 88 -9.80 -13.20 -10.77
C ARG A 88 -10.53 -13.10 -12.10
N ASN A 89 -11.39 -12.10 -12.25
CA ASN A 89 -12.15 -11.90 -13.48
C ASN A 89 -11.24 -11.59 -14.68
N GLY A 90 -11.40 -12.36 -15.77
CA GLY A 90 -10.66 -12.17 -17.01
C GLY A 90 -9.14 -12.44 -16.92
N LYS A 91 -8.66 -13.01 -15.80
CA LYS A 91 -7.26 -13.36 -15.58
C LYS A 91 -7.14 -14.80 -15.11
N ARG A 92 -5.93 -15.36 -15.25
CA ARG A 92 -5.64 -16.68 -14.71
C ARG A 92 -5.78 -16.68 -13.19
N ASP A 93 -6.41 -17.71 -12.63
CA ASP A 93 -6.45 -17.97 -11.20
C ASP A 93 -5.04 -18.20 -10.64
N LEU A 94 -4.84 -17.83 -9.39
CA LEU A 94 -3.57 -18.00 -8.71
C LEU A 94 -3.76 -18.87 -7.48
N SER A 95 -2.85 -19.82 -7.28
CA SER A 95 -2.85 -20.65 -6.06
C SER A 95 -1.52 -20.46 -5.32
N PHE A 96 -1.63 -20.24 -4.02
CA PHE A 96 -0.50 -19.98 -3.13
C PHE A 96 -0.59 -20.85 -1.90
N ARG A 97 0.54 -21.21 -1.32
CA ARG A 97 0.57 -21.86 -0.02
C ARG A 97 0.06 -20.89 1.04
N ARG A 98 -0.55 -21.43 2.08
CA ARG A 98 -1.08 -20.63 3.20
C ARG A 98 -0.02 -19.71 3.82
N SER A 99 1.23 -20.17 3.89
CA SER A 99 2.35 -19.39 4.44
C SER A 99 2.79 -18.20 3.59
N GLU A 100 2.42 -18.17 2.31
CA GLU A 100 2.79 -17.10 1.36
C GLU A 100 1.77 -15.96 1.35
N VAL A 101 0.57 -16.20 1.91
CA VAL A 101 -0.56 -15.27 1.83
C VAL A 101 -0.76 -14.59 3.18
N GLN A 102 -0.83 -13.27 3.13
CA GLN A 102 -1.20 -12.44 4.28
C GLN A 102 -2.54 -11.76 4.00
N PHE A 103 -3.41 -11.79 5.00
CA PHE A 103 -4.68 -11.09 4.98
C PHE A 103 -4.64 -9.91 5.93
N GLN A 104 -5.03 -8.75 5.44
CA GLN A 104 -5.30 -7.56 6.24
C GLN A 104 -6.77 -7.21 6.13
N GLN A 105 -7.34 -6.67 7.18
CA GLN A 105 -8.74 -6.25 7.14
C GLN A 105 -8.91 -5.00 6.28
N ASN A 106 -9.96 -4.98 5.46
CA ASN A 106 -10.32 -3.81 4.67
C ASN A 106 -11.23 -2.89 5.50
N CYS A 107 -10.73 -1.70 5.82
CA CYS A 107 -11.47 -0.70 6.59
C CYS A 107 -12.81 -0.32 5.94
N LEU A 108 -12.90 -0.36 4.61
CA LEU A 108 -14.12 -0.06 3.85
C LEU A 108 -15.17 -1.19 3.88
N ALA A 109 -14.86 -2.33 4.50
CA ALA A 109 -15.85 -3.39 4.74
C ALA A 109 -16.86 -3.00 5.83
N ASP A 110 -16.53 -2.06 6.72
CA ASP A 110 -17.47 -1.47 7.66
C ASP A 110 -18.34 -0.42 6.95
N GLY A 111 -19.67 -0.55 7.08
CA GLY A 111 -20.62 0.30 6.39
C GLY A 111 -20.47 1.79 6.72
N LYS A 112 -20.17 2.15 7.98
CA LYS A 112 -19.98 3.55 8.40
C LYS A 112 -18.72 4.15 7.78
N ASN A 113 -17.65 3.38 7.72
CA ASN A 113 -16.41 3.82 7.10
C ASN A 113 -16.56 3.98 5.59
N LEU A 114 -17.32 3.09 4.96
CA LEU A 114 -17.65 3.16 3.54
C LEU A 114 -18.50 4.40 3.24
N GLU A 115 -19.53 4.69 4.04
CA GLU A 115 -20.35 5.90 3.91
C GLU A 115 -19.51 7.17 4.04
N ALA A 116 -18.63 7.24 5.03
CA ALA A 116 -17.71 8.37 5.20
C ALA A 116 -16.78 8.53 3.98
N PHE A 117 -16.24 7.43 3.47
CA PHE A 117 -15.39 7.45 2.28
C PHE A 117 -16.16 7.90 1.03
N GLN A 118 -17.40 7.43 0.85
CA GLN A 118 -18.26 7.85 -0.24
C GLN A 118 -18.58 9.33 -0.19
N TYR A 119 -18.88 9.85 1.00
CA TYR A 119 -19.09 11.30 1.20
C TYR A 119 -17.87 12.13 0.74
N PHE A 120 -16.64 11.71 1.08
CA PHE A 120 -15.45 12.40 0.60
C PHE A 120 -15.29 12.30 -0.91
N LYS A 121 -15.60 11.15 -1.51
CA LYS A 121 -15.55 10.95 -2.95
C LYS A 121 -16.57 11.85 -3.68
N GLU A 122 -17.80 11.94 -3.19
CA GLU A 122 -18.85 12.82 -3.74
C GLU A 122 -18.46 14.29 -3.58
N THR A 123 -17.92 14.68 -2.45
CA THR A 123 -17.40 16.02 -2.20
C THR A 123 -16.25 16.36 -3.19
N ALA A 124 -15.33 15.43 -3.40
CA ALA A 124 -14.25 15.59 -4.36
C ALA A 124 -14.76 15.76 -5.80
N ALA A 125 -15.81 15.05 -6.16
CA ALA A 125 -16.48 15.20 -7.46
C ALA A 125 -17.18 16.57 -7.60
N ALA A 126 -17.80 17.06 -6.52
CA ALA A 126 -18.50 18.34 -6.52
C ALA A 126 -17.57 19.57 -6.55
N ILE A 127 -16.36 19.46 -5.97
CA ILE A 127 -15.37 20.55 -5.95
C ILE A 127 -14.80 20.83 -7.36
N SER A 128 -14.86 19.84 -8.26
CA SER A 128 -14.59 20.04 -9.70
C SER A 128 -13.23 20.69 -10.01
N LEU A 129 -12.14 20.13 -9.45
CA LEU A 129 -10.79 20.51 -9.87
C LEU A 129 -10.47 19.85 -11.21
N GLU A 130 -10.87 20.51 -12.30
CA GLU A 130 -10.68 19.99 -13.65
C GLU A 130 -9.36 20.45 -14.27
N VAL A 131 -8.64 19.50 -14.83
CA VAL A 131 -7.51 19.74 -15.71
C VAL A 131 -7.78 18.99 -17.01
N GLU A 132 -7.82 19.68 -18.13
CA GLU A 132 -8.13 19.12 -19.44
C GLU A 132 -9.48 18.36 -19.48
N GLY A 133 -10.50 18.86 -18.76
CA GLY A 133 -11.83 18.24 -18.66
C GLY A 133 -11.90 17.00 -17.78
N ILE A 134 -10.84 16.68 -17.04
CA ILE A 134 -10.80 15.55 -16.11
C ILE A 134 -10.82 16.06 -14.66
N ASN A 135 -11.80 15.62 -13.89
CA ASN A 135 -11.81 15.86 -12.44
C ASN A 135 -10.74 14.97 -11.75
N ILE A 136 -9.61 15.61 -11.44
CA ILE A 136 -8.44 14.89 -10.89
C ILE A 136 -8.74 14.28 -9.53
N LEU A 137 -9.47 14.98 -8.66
CA LEU A 137 -9.77 14.49 -7.31
C LEU A 137 -10.66 13.25 -7.39
N SER A 138 -11.74 13.31 -8.15
CA SER A 138 -12.64 12.16 -8.35
C SER A 138 -11.89 10.95 -8.89
N MET A 139 -11.04 11.15 -9.91
CA MET A 139 -10.23 10.11 -10.51
C MET A 139 -9.26 9.46 -9.48
N GLN A 140 -8.71 10.22 -8.55
CA GLN A 140 -7.83 9.65 -7.51
C GLN A 140 -8.63 8.84 -6.49
N TYR A 141 -9.80 9.31 -6.05
CA TYR A 141 -10.69 8.51 -5.18
C TYR A 141 -11.14 7.23 -5.85
N ASP A 142 -11.39 7.22 -7.17
CA ASP A 142 -11.77 6.04 -7.93
C ASP A 142 -10.70 4.94 -7.95
N LYS A 143 -9.44 5.30 -7.75
CA LYS A 143 -8.35 4.33 -7.64
C LYS A 143 -8.29 3.62 -6.30
N ILE A 144 -8.86 4.21 -5.24
CA ILE A 144 -8.87 3.63 -3.90
C ILE A 144 -10.02 2.62 -3.82
N LYS A 145 -9.71 1.34 -3.94
CA LYS A 145 -10.70 0.25 -3.86
C LYS A 145 -10.73 -0.42 -2.49
N GLN A 146 -9.63 -0.37 -1.78
CA GLN A 146 -9.45 -1.00 -0.48
C GLN A 146 -8.58 -0.10 0.40
N VAL A 147 -8.81 -0.12 1.71
CA VAL A 147 -8.05 0.66 2.70
C VAL A 147 -7.67 -0.27 3.83
N SER A 148 -6.38 -0.54 4.00
CA SER A 148 -5.89 -1.33 5.12
C SER A 148 -6.10 -0.59 6.44
N GLU A 149 -6.50 -1.30 7.48
CA GLU A 149 -6.71 -0.75 8.83
C GLU A 149 -5.44 -0.09 9.42
N ASP A 150 -4.26 -0.46 8.95
CA ASP A 150 -2.99 0.10 9.40
C ASP A 150 -2.69 1.49 8.82
N THR A 151 -3.47 1.95 7.84
CA THR A 151 -3.21 3.21 7.14
C THR A 151 -3.71 4.43 7.92
N VAL A 152 -3.13 5.60 7.62
CA VAL A 152 -3.61 6.88 8.14
C VAL A 152 -5.05 7.17 7.69
N LEU A 153 -5.40 6.79 6.45
CA LEU A 153 -6.74 6.96 5.93
C LEU A 153 -7.77 6.15 6.76
N ALA A 154 -7.45 4.90 7.12
CA ALA A 154 -8.30 4.10 7.99
C ALA A 154 -8.49 4.77 9.36
N SER A 155 -7.42 5.32 9.93
CA SER A 155 -7.50 6.05 11.21
C SER A 155 -8.36 7.32 11.11
N TYR A 156 -8.42 7.93 9.95
CA TYR A 156 -9.26 9.10 9.69
C TYR A 156 -10.75 8.73 9.49
N LEU A 157 -11.01 7.62 8.81
CA LEU A 157 -12.37 7.11 8.58
C LEU A 157 -12.99 6.50 9.85
N ALA A 158 -12.17 5.90 10.72
CA ALA A 158 -12.59 5.26 11.96
C ALA A 158 -11.82 5.80 13.17
N PRO A 159 -12.02 7.06 13.57
CA PRO A 159 -11.21 7.73 14.60
C PRO A 159 -11.37 7.11 16.01
N GLN A 160 -12.39 6.28 16.21
CA GLN A 160 -12.65 5.59 17.49
C GLN A 160 -11.77 4.33 17.68
N LYS A 161 -11.13 3.79 16.61
CA LYS A 161 -10.23 2.66 16.73
C LYS A 161 -8.88 3.14 17.27
N GLU A 162 -8.42 2.54 18.36
CA GLU A 162 -7.03 2.71 18.81
C GLU A 162 -6.07 2.25 17.73
N VAL A 163 -5.29 3.17 17.22
CA VAL A 163 -4.26 2.88 16.24
C VAL A 163 -2.91 2.99 16.93
N LYS A 164 -2.09 1.94 16.80
CA LYS A 164 -0.74 1.94 17.36
C LYS A 164 0.03 3.18 16.88
N ALA A 165 0.42 4.03 17.83
CA ALA A 165 1.21 5.21 17.54
C ALA A 165 2.59 4.83 16.99
N PRO A 166 3.18 5.64 16.10
CA PRO A 166 4.57 5.45 15.69
C PRO A 166 5.50 5.50 16.90
N GLN A 167 6.56 4.70 16.86
CA GLN A 167 7.62 4.81 17.87
C GLN A 167 8.39 6.13 17.66
N MET A 168 8.61 6.87 18.74
CA MET A 168 9.48 8.03 18.72
C MET A 168 10.90 7.63 18.29
N PRO A 169 11.58 8.41 17.46
CA PRO A 169 13.00 8.22 17.19
C PRO A 169 13.82 8.29 18.49
N GLU A 170 14.87 7.50 18.60
CA GLU A 170 15.76 7.50 19.77
C GLU A 170 16.36 8.89 20.05
N ALA A 171 16.61 9.66 19.00
CA ALA A 171 17.07 11.04 19.11
C ALA A 171 16.30 11.94 18.14
N VAL A 172 15.87 13.09 18.62
CA VAL A 172 15.19 14.13 17.85
C VAL A 172 16.15 15.31 17.65
N ILE A 173 16.31 15.77 16.42
CA ILE A 173 17.17 16.89 16.05
C ILE A 173 16.35 18.11 15.67
N TYR A 174 16.93 19.31 15.89
CA TYR A 174 16.25 20.59 15.66
C TYR A 174 17.16 21.58 14.90
N PRO A 175 17.60 21.26 13.67
CA PRO A 175 18.59 22.04 12.94
C PRO A 175 18.09 23.45 12.55
N PHE A 176 16.79 23.69 12.61
CA PHE A 176 16.22 24.98 12.22
C PHE A 176 15.86 25.87 13.44
N GLY A 177 16.33 25.50 14.64
CA GLY A 177 15.98 26.18 15.87
C GLY A 177 14.55 25.84 16.35
N LEU A 178 14.22 26.17 17.56
CA LEU A 178 12.92 25.89 18.18
C LEU A 178 12.66 26.79 19.41
N ASN A 179 11.38 26.86 19.77
CA ASN A 179 10.94 27.21 21.11
C ASN A 179 10.22 26.02 21.76
N GLN A 180 9.79 26.16 23.02
CA GLN A 180 9.18 25.09 23.79
C GLN A 180 7.92 24.50 23.11
N SER A 181 7.05 25.35 22.57
CA SER A 181 5.84 24.91 21.89
C SER A 181 6.11 24.23 20.55
N GLN A 182 7.12 24.71 19.82
CA GLN A 182 7.57 24.09 18.58
C GLN A 182 8.20 22.72 18.84
N LYS A 183 9.02 22.58 19.90
CA LYS A 183 9.55 21.29 20.34
C LYS A 183 8.44 20.28 20.56
N LEU A 184 7.46 20.63 21.37
CA LEU A 184 6.32 19.77 21.65
C LEU A 184 5.53 19.41 20.40
N ALA A 185 5.36 20.34 19.45
CA ALA A 185 4.69 20.09 18.19
C ALA A 185 5.45 19.08 17.31
N VAL A 186 6.79 19.18 17.22
CA VAL A 186 7.64 18.21 16.51
C VAL A 186 7.54 16.83 17.15
N GLU A 187 7.67 16.73 18.47
CA GLU A 187 7.60 15.45 19.19
C GLU A 187 6.24 14.77 19.00
N ARG A 188 5.15 15.54 19.09
CA ARG A 188 3.80 15.03 18.82
C ARG A 188 3.62 14.57 17.38
N ALA A 189 4.15 15.33 16.40
CA ALA A 189 4.07 14.96 15.00
C ALA A 189 4.82 13.64 14.71
N LEU A 190 5.95 13.41 15.37
CA LEU A 190 6.75 12.18 15.22
C LEU A 190 6.15 10.96 15.95
N SER A 191 5.36 11.20 17.01
CA SER A 191 4.75 10.14 17.82
C SER A 191 3.27 9.88 17.50
N SER A 192 2.70 10.55 16.51
CA SER A 192 1.28 10.42 16.13
C SER A 192 1.14 10.11 14.65
N LYS A 193 0.12 9.33 14.28
CA LYS A 193 -0.23 9.10 12.86
C LYS A 193 -0.81 10.36 12.21
N ILE A 194 -1.57 11.14 12.97
CA ILE A 194 -2.17 12.40 12.55
C ILE A 194 -1.87 13.45 13.63
N SER A 195 -1.35 14.58 13.21
CA SER A 195 -1.06 15.71 14.12
C SER A 195 -1.53 17.00 13.46
N ILE A 196 -2.23 17.82 14.24
CA ILE A 196 -2.73 19.16 13.82
C ILE A 196 -1.91 20.21 14.53
N ILE A 197 -1.23 21.06 13.76
CA ILE A 197 -0.38 22.15 14.27
C ILE A 197 -1.02 23.48 13.85
N GLN A 198 -1.61 24.16 14.81
CA GLN A 198 -2.23 25.46 14.60
C GLN A 198 -1.35 26.58 15.18
N GLY A 199 -1.44 27.76 14.59
CA GLY A 199 -0.79 28.98 15.08
C GLY A 199 -1.00 30.15 14.13
N PRO A 200 -1.10 31.37 14.63
CA PRO A 200 -1.18 32.57 13.81
C PRO A 200 0.08 32.78 12.95
N PRO A 201 0.04 33.69 11.98
CA PRO A 201 1.26 34.10 11.25
C PRO A 201 2.39 34.51 12.20
N GLY A 202 3.64 34.17 11.87
CA GLY A 202 4.80 34.53 12.67
C GLY A 202 5.16 33.59 13.83
N THR A 203 4.36 32.58 14.14
CA THR A 203 4.62 31.61 15.24
C THR A 203 5.67 30.55 14.91
N GLY A 204 6.26 30.60 13.73
CA GLY A 204 7.32 29.65 13.33
C GLY A 204 6.82 28.29 12.85
N LYS A 205 5.57 28.19 12.33
CA LYS A 205 5.05 26.94 11.75
C LYS A 205 5.98 26.32 10.71
N THR A 206 6.54 27.12 9.82
CA THR A 206 7.49 26.63 8.81
C THR A 206 8.75 26.04 9.47
N GLN A 207 9.23 26.62 10.54
CA GLN A 207 10.36 26.12 11.32
C GLN A 207 10.07 24.76 11.95
N THR A 208 8.87 24.60 12.48
CA THR A 208 8.35 23.32 12.99
C THR A 208 8.29 22.26 11.88
N ILE A 209 7.76 22.62 10.70
CA ILE A 209 7.69 21.73 9.54
C ILE A 209 9.10 21.28 9.12
N LEU A 210 10.06 22.19 9.05
CA LEU A 210 11.45 21.89 8.68
C LEU A 210 12.13 20.94 9.67
N ASN A 211 11.88 21.10 10.97
CA ASN A 211 12.39 20.18 11.99
C ASN A 211 11.73 18.80 11.90
N ILE A 212 10.42 18.73 11.54
CA ILE A 212 9.74 17.44 11.26
C ILE A 212 10.38 16.77 10.04
N ILE A 213 10.58 17.51 8.93
CA ILE A 213 11.24 17.00 7.72
C ILE A 213 12.62 16.42 8.06
N ALA A 214 13.45 17.17 8.82
CA ALA A 214 14.79 16.72 9.19
C ALA A 214 14.78 15.38 9.93
N ASN A 215 13.85 15.18 10.86
CA ASN A 215 13.73 13.94 11.62
C ASN A 215 13.19 12.78 10.78
N VAL A 216 12.23 13.04 9.89
CA VAL A 216 11.67 12.02 8.99
C VAL A 216 12.76 11.53 8.02
N VAL A 217 13.52 12.45 7.40
CA VAL A 217 14.61 12.11 6.48
C VAL A 217 15.74 11.38 7.22
N ARG A 218 16.15 11.85 8.41
CA ARG A 218 17.13 11.16 9.25
C ARG A 218 16.73 9.72 9.59
N SER A 219 15.43 9.46 9.69
CA SER A 219 14.89 8.10 9.92
C SER A 219 14.84 7.24 8.65
N GLY A 220 15.45 7.68 7.55
CA GLY A 220 15.46 6.98 6.27
C GLY A 220 14.10 6.95 5.56
N LYS A 221 13.19 7.84 5.94
CA LYS A 221 11.84 7.92 5.37
C LYS A 221 11.74 9.08 4.38
N THR A 222 10.76 9.00 3.49
CA THR A 222 10.40 10.09 2.58
C THR A 222 9.29 10.95 3.17
N VAL A 223 9.25 12.23 2.77
CA VAL A 223 8.23 13.19 3.20
C VAL A 223 7.68 13.94 1.99
N ALA A 224 6.38 14.16 1.96
CA ALA A 224 5.73 15.02 0.97
C ALA A 224 5.16 16.26 1.67
N VAL A 225 5.52 17.45 1.18
CA VAL A 225 4.93 18.72 1.60
C VAL A 225 3.93 19.14 0.52
N VAL A 226 2.68 19.23 0.89
CA VAL A 226 1.58 19.58 -0.03
C VAL A 226 0.87 20.84 0.44
N SER A 227 0.47 21.69 -0.51
CA SER A 227 -0.31 22.88 -0.26
C SER A 227 -1.16 23.22 -1.49
N ASN A 228 -2.29 23.87 -1.27
CA ASN A 228 -3.08 24.51 -2.34
C ASN A 228 -2.44 25.82 -2.87
N ASN A 229 -1.37 26.28 -2.23
CA ASN A 229 -0.63 27.49 -2.61
C ASN A 229 0.85 27.13 -2.87
N ASN A 230 1.29 27.32 -4.11
CA ASN A 230 2.68 27.04 -4.52
C ASN A 230 3.72 27.88 -3.74
N SER A 231 3.37 29.09 -3.30
CA SER A 231 4.29 29.93 -2.51
C SER A 231 4.58 29.32 -1.14
N ALA A 232 3.66 28.58 -0.55
CA ALA A 232 3.89 27.91 0.75
C ALA A 232 4.89 26.77 0.62
N THR A 233 4.79 25.94 -0.42
CA THR A 233 5.75 24.87 -0.69
C THR A 233 7.10 25.41 -1.10
N HIS A 234 7.13 26.49 -1.89
CA HIS A 234 8.36 27.17 -2.30
C HIS A 234 9.13 27.73 -1.11
N ASN A 235 8.43 28.36 -0.14
CA ASN A 235 9.04 28.87 1.10
C ASN A 235 9.75 27.76 1.90
N VAL A 236 9.21 26.55 1.91
CA VAL A 236 9.88 25.39 2.55
C VAL A 236 11.15 25.03 1.78
N ALA A 237 11.08 24.94 0.45
CA ALA A 237 12.23 24.62 -0.40
C ALA A 237 13.35 25.67 -0.26
N GLU A 238 13.04 26.97 -0.34
CA GLU A 238 14.03 28.06 -0.16
C GLU A 238 14.75 28.00 1.20
N LYS A 239 14.03 27.60 2.26
CA LYS A 239 14.65 27.48 3.59
C LYS A 239 15.57 26.27 3.70
N LEU A 240 15.31 25.20 2.96
CA LEU A 240 16.21 24.05 2.84
C LEU A 240 17.44 24.43 2.01
N GLU A 241 17.28 25.15 0.90
CA GLU A 241 18.33 25.68 0.05
C GLU A 241 19.31 26.57 0.86
N LYS A 242 18.78 27.51 1.67
CA LYS A 242 19.58 28.35 2.56
C LYS A 242 20.43 27.57 3.58
N LYS A 243 20.18 26.30 3.76
CA LYS A 243 20.93 25.38 4.62
C LYS A 243 21.76 24.37 3.81
N ASN A 244 21.87 24.56 2.49
CA ASN A 244 22.59 23.68 1.57
C ASN A 244 22.11 22.21 1.63
N VAL A 245 20.81 22.00 1.87
CA VAL A 245 20.17 20.66 1.89
C VAL A 245 19.08 20.52 0.83
N ASP A 246 19.08 21.37 -0.18
CA ASP A 246 18.17 21.35 -1.33
C ASP A 246 18.32 20.09 -2.19
N PHE A 247 19.50 19.47 -2.23
CA PHE A 247 19.73 18.18 -2.88
C PHE A 247 18.84 17.04 -2.34
N LEU A 248 18.24 17.21 -1.15
CA LEU A 248 17.25 16.28 -0.59
C LEU A 248 15.83 16.51 -1.13
N THR A 249 15.61 17.55 -1.94
CA THR A 249 14.27 18.01 -2.32
C THR A 249 13.97 17.77 -3.80
N ALA A 250 12.69 17.49 -4.09
CA ALA A 250 12.17 17.45 -5.46
C ALA A 250 10.89 18.29 -5.52
N PHE A 251 10.90 19.36 -6.32
CA PHE A 251 9.75 20.24 -6.50
C PHE A 251 8.90 19.75 -7.68
N LEU A 252 7.87 18.93 -7.39
CA LEU A 252 7.15 18.14 -8.39
C LEU A 252 5.71 18.62 -8.69
N GLY A 253 5.31 19.80 -8.22
CA GLY A 253 3.92 20.28 -8.24
C GLY A 253 3.28 20.46 -9.60
N SER A 254 4.05 20.53 -10.71
CA SER A 254 3.55 20.62 -12.07
C SER A 254 4.43 19.84 -13.04
N LEU A 255 3.93 19.61 -14.27
CA LEU A 255 4.72 18.99 -15.35
C LEU A 255 6.00 19.79 -15.63
N ALA A 256 5.89 21.13 -15.71
CA ALA A 256 7.03 22.01 -15.92
C ALA A 256 8.07 21.93 -14.78
N ASN A 257 7.61 21.82 -13.53
CA ASN A 257 8.50 21.64 -12.39
C ASN A 257 9.20 20.28 -12.41
N LYS A 258 8.47 19.22 -12.79
CA LYS A 258 9.07 17.88 -12.96
C LYS A 258 10.17 17.87 -14.02
N GLN A 259 9.92 18.54 -15.15
CA GLN A 259 10.89 18.63 -16.23
C GLN A 259 12.12 19.42 -15.79
N LYS A 260 11.95 20.59 -15.17
CA LYS A 260 13.06 21.36 -14.58
C LYS A 260 13.86 20.57 -13.56
N PHE A 261 13.17 19.80 -12.70
CA PHE A 261 13.84 18.94 -11.71
C PHE A 261 14.69 17.88 -12.41
N LEU A 262 14.17 17.21 -13.45
CA LEU A 262 14.93 16.21 -14.20
C LEU A 262 16.13 16.82 -14.94
N GLU A 263 15.96 17.99 -15.56
CA GLU A 263 17.03 18.73 -16.27
C GLU A 263 18.13 19.21 -15.30
N ALA A 264 17.77 19.56 -14.08
CA ALA A 264 18.71 20.02 -13.05
C ALA A 264 19.51 18.88 -12.39
N GLN A 265 19.17 17.60 -12.65
CA GLN A 265 19.91 16.47 -12.08
C GLN A 265 21.29 16.33 -12.74
N THR A 266 22.32 16.83 -12.08
CA THR A 266 23.70 16.77 -12.57
C THR A 266 24.42 15.48 -12.19
N GLY A 267 23.84 14.68 -11.29
CA GLY A 267 24.53 13.55 -10.67
C GLY A 267 25.64 13.93 -9.70
N VAL A 268 25.82 15.22 -9.45
CA VAL A 268 26.80 15.74 -8.49
C VAL A 268 26.11 15.91 -7.15
N TYR A 269 26.56 15.18 -6.16
CA TYR A 269 26.10 15.30 -4.77
C TYR A 269 27.14 16.07 -3.96
N PRO A 270 26.76 16.69 -2.85
CA PRO A 270 27.73 17.31 -1.93
C PRO A 270 28.79 16.29 -1.53
N ASP A 271 30.03 16.74 -1.47
CA ASP A 271 31.12 15.93 -0.91
C ASP A 271 30.84 15.69 0.57
N MET A 272 30.68 14.42 0.93
CA MET A 272 30.45 13.99 2.31
C MET A 272 31.65 13.26 2.91
N SER A 273 32.78 13.32 2.27
CA SER A 273 33.99 12.64 2.72
C SER A 273 34.49 13.08 4.11
N ASP A 274 34.14 14.32 4.51
CA ASP A 274 34.45 14.86 5.83
C ASP A 274 33.37 14.59 6.90
N TRP A 275 32.33 13.82 6.55
CA TRP A 275 31.27 13.47 7.47
C TRP A 275 31.57 12.10 8.09
N GLU A 276 32.32 12.08 9.16
CA GLU A 276 32.52 10.92 10.03
C GLU A 276 31.46 10.80 11.14
#